data_d27414f685424edef1bd04ea37128069
#
_entry.id   d27414f685424edef1bd04ea37128069
#
_cell.length_a   1.000
_cell.length_b   1.000
_cell.length_c   1.000
_cell.angle_alpha   90.00
_cell.angle_beta   90.00
_cell.angle_gamma   90.00
#
_symmetry.space_group_name_H-M   'P 1'
#
loop_
_entity.id
_entity.type
_entity.pdbx_description
1 polymer ?
#
loop_
_entity_poly.entity_id
_entity_poly.type
_entity_poly.pdbx_seq_one_letter_code
_entity_poly.pdbx_strand_id
1 'polypeptide(L)'
;RPLVLDDADFVASYFNDADDAFLHKLGVAPEKVPSHEEYWQSMVRDLEAPKSQKDRFYLVWELDGLGVGFSSIDSITMGKQANMHLHVAVSAERMKGHGAAFVKRSVPIYFDQFDLEVLYCEPNAFNTAPNRALQKAGFEYVETVETVPGPINFHQPVTRWKITREMLG
;
A
#
# COMPACT_ATOMS: atom_id res chain seq x y z
N ARG A 1 -4.48 7.80 9.83
CA ARG A 1 -4.56 9.19 9.36
C ARG A 1 -3.80 9.40 8.05
N PRO A 2 -4.12 10.44 7.26
CA PRO A 2 -3.29 10.84 6.14
C PRO A 2 -1.84 11.11 6.56
N LEU A 3 -0.90 10.81 5.66
CA LEU A 3 0.52 11.08 5.83
C LEU A 3 0.76 12.60 5.83
N VAL A 4 1.63 13.05 6.71
CA VAL A 4 2.17 14.41 6.74
C VAL A 4 3.68 14.37 6.46
N LEU A 5 4.29 15.53 6.21
CA LEU A 5 5.70 15.59 5.82
C LEU A 5 6.65 14.92 6.82
N ASP A 6 6.35 15.05 8.12
CA ASP A 6 7.15 14.43 9.19
C ASP A 6 7.15 12.89 9.15
N ASP A 7 6.22 12.27 8.42
CA ASP A 7 6.17 10.81 8.24
C ASP A 7 6.99 10.33 7.03
N ALA A 8 7.48 11.24 6.18
CA ALA A 8 8.11 10.87 4.92
C ALA A 8 9.35 9.98 5.12
N ASP A 9 10.16 10.29 6.12
CA ASP A 9 11.33 9.48 6.48
C ASP A 9 10.94 8.06 6.90
N PHE A 10 9.84 7.89 7.63
CA PHE A 10 9.34 6.58 8.04
C PHE A 10 9.00 5.68 6.85
N VAL A 11 8.36 6.25 5.82
CA VAL A 11 8.01 5.50 4.60
C VAL A 11 9.24 5.20 3.75
N ALA A 12 10.13 6.19 3.54
CA ALA A 12 11.35 6.01 2.76
C ALA A 12 12.27 4.96 3.39
N SER A 13 12.53 5.05 4.69
CA SER A 13 13.37 4.08 5.43
C SER A 13 12.84 2.66 5.36
N TYR A 14 11.53 2.44 5.26
CA TYR A 14 10.96 1.10 5.15
C TYR A 14 11.54 0.28 3.99
N PHE A 15 11.80 0.91 2.84
CA PHE A 15 12.39 0.24 1.69
C PHE A 15 13.91 0.35 1.67
N ASN A 16 14.46 1.50 2.06
CA ASN A 16 15.90 1.77 1.95
C ASN A 16 16.73 1.07 3.03
N ASP A 17 16.16 0.82 4.22
CA ASP A 17 16.84 0.11 5.32
C ASP A 17 16.56 -1.41 5.30
N ALA A 18 15.75 -1.88 4.35
CA ALA A 18 15.41 -3.29 4.21
C ALA A 18 16.54 -4.09 3.56
N ASP A 19 16.76 -5.30 4.04
CA ASP A 19 17.65 -6.24 3.37
C ASP A 19 17.02 -6.83 2.07
N ASP A 20 17.85 -7.33 1.18
CA ASP A 20 17.42 -7.88 -0.09
C ASP A 20 16.43 -9.04 0.06
N ALA A 21 16.59 -9.88 1.09
CA ALA A 21 15.70 -11.02 1.33
C ALA A 21 14.28 -10.55 1.68
N PHE A 22 14.18 -9.49 2.47
CA PHE A 22 12.89 -8.89 2.80
C PHE A 22 12.27 -8.20 1.57
N LEU A 23 13.04 -7.43 0.79
CA LEU A 23 12.57 -6.81 -0.45
C LEU A 23 12.05 -7.86 -1.44
N HIS A 24 12.81 -8.96 -1.65
CA HIS A 24 12.36 -10.06 -2.50
C HIS A 24 11.04 -10.70 -2.03
N LYS A 25 10.86 -10.85 -0.72
CA LYS A 25 9.59 -11.34 -0.15
C LYS A 25 8.42 -10.41 -0.45
N LEU A 26 8.67 -9.11 -0.53
CA LEU A 26 7.67 -8.12 -0.94
C LEU A 26 7.43 -8.11 -2.46
N GLY A 27 8.25 -8.80 -3.24
CA GLY A 27 8.23 -8.75 -4.70
C GLY A 27 8.92 -7.52 -5.28
N VAL A 28 9.82 -6.91 -4.50
CA VAL A 28 10.58 -5.70 -4.86
C VAL A 28 11.96 -6.09 -5.35
N ALA A 29 12.40 -5.50 -6.47
CA ALA A 29 13.75 -5.62 -7.00
C ALA A 29 14.66 -4.59 -6.28
N PRO A 30 15.67 -5.01 -5.49
CA PRO A 30 16.48 -4.09 -4.70
C PRO A 30 17.10 -2.96 -5.52
N GLU A 31 17.56 -3.27 -6.72
CA GLU A 31 18.18 -2.32 -7.66
C GLU A 31 17.21 -1.27 -8.24
N LYS A 32 15.91 -1.46 -8.05
CA LYS A 32 14.86 -0.53 -8.51
C LYS A 32 14.31 0.35 -7.40
N VAL A 33 14.71 0.11 -6.15
CA VAL A 33 14.28 0.94 -5.03
C VAL A 33 14.89 2.33 -5.19
N PRO A 34 14.08 3.41 -5.26
CA PRO A 34 14.60 4.76 -5.30
C PRO A 34 15.44 5.06 -4.06
N SER A 35 16.40 5.95 -4.18
CA SER A 35 17.13 6.46 -3.02
C SER A 35 16.16 7.11 -2.02
N HIS A 36 16.59 7.22 -0.77
CA HIS A 36 15.81 7.88 0.28
C HIS A 36 15.38 9.29 -0.15
N GLU A 37 16.27 10.06 -0.73
CA GLU A 37 16.01 11.42 -1.22
C GLU A 37 14.96 11.44 -2.33
N GLU A 38 15.05 10.55 -3.32
CA GLU A 38 14.08 10.44 -4.41
C GLU A 38 12.68 10.05 -3.88
N TYR A 39 12.63 9.12 -2.92
CA TYR A 39 11.39 8.74 -2.25
C TYR A 39 10.77 9.90 -1.51
N TRP A 40 11.57 10.60 -0.71
CA TRP A 40 11.14 11.76 0.07
C TRP A 40 10.60 12.87 -0.84
N GLN A 41 11.34 13.23 -1.89
CA GLN A 41 10.91 14.25 -2.87
C GLN A 41 9.61 13.86 -3.58
N SER A 42 9.42 12.57 -3.89
CA SER A 42 8.17 12.06 -4.48
C SER A 42 6.98 12.29 -3.54
N MET A 43 7.16 11.97 -2.25
CA MET A 43 6.10 12.18 -1.26
C MET A 43 5.79 13.66 -1.04
N VAL A 44 6.79 14.54 -1.04
CA VAL A 44 6.57 15.99 -0.97
C VAL A 44 5.72 16.48 -2.14
N ARG A 45 6.07 16.07 -3.36
CA ARG A 45 5.27 16.43 -4.55
C ARG A 45 3.82 15.97 -4.41
N ASP A 46 3.60 14.73 -3.96
CA ASP A 46 2.25 14.21 -3.75
C ASP A 46 1.47 14.94 -2.65
N LEU A 47 2.15 15.35 -1.57
CA LEU A 47 1.52 16.13 -0.50
C LEU A 47 1.07 17.50 -0.98
N GLU A 48 1.89 18.19 -1.77
CA GLU A 48 1.63 19.53 -2.30
C GLU A 48 0.66 19.54 -3.49
N ALA A 49 0.57 18.42 -4.23
CA ALA A 49 -0.27 18.32 -5.41
C ALA A 49 -1.77 18.46 -5.06
N PRO A 50 -2.55 19.14 -5.91
CA PRO A 50 -3.99 19.09 -5.85
C PRO A 50 -4.49 17.63 -5.88
N LYS A 51 -5.59 17.34 -5.24
CA LYS A 51 -6.16 15.99 -5.12
C LYS A 51 -6.28 15.27 -6.49
N SER A 52 -6.71 15.98 -7.53
CA SER A 52 -6.88 15.44 -8.88
C SER A 52 -5.56 15.18 -9.64
N GLN A 53 -4.43 15.57 -9.07
CA GLN A 53 -3.10 15.44 -9.68
C GLN A 53 -2.14 14.60 -8.83
N LYS A 54 -2.64 13.98 -7.76
CA LYS A 54 -1.82 13.10 -6.93
C LYS A 54 -1.52 11.81 -7.68
N ASP A 55 -0.25 11.49 -7.82
CA ASP A 55 0.19 10.19 -8.30
C ASP A 55 -0.03 9.11 -7.24
N ARG A 56 0.12 9.48 -5.97
CA ARG A 56 -0.03 8.60 -4.82
C ARG A 56 -0.66 9.32 -3.62
N PHE A 57 -1.40 8.57 -2.80
CA PHE A 57 -1.94 9.06 -1.53
C PHE A 57 -1.68 8.03 -0.43
N TYR A 58 -1.13 8.49 0.70
CA TYR A 58 -0.69 7.65 1.80
C TYR A 58 -1.54 7.81 3.05
N LEU A 59 -1.70 6.70 3.77
CA LEU A 59 -2.21 6.66 5.15
C LEU A 59 -1.17 6.03 6.07
N VAL A 60 -0.87 6.68 7.19
CA VAL A 60 -0.05 6.11 8.27
C VAL A 60 -0.95 5.35 9.23
N TRP A 61 -0.51 4.16 9.60
CA TRP A 61 -1.16 3.31 10.60
C TRP A 61 -0.48 3.49 11.95
N GLU A 62 -1.26 3.81 12.96
CA GLU A 62 -0.77 4.08 14.31
C GLU A 62 -1.37 3.14 15.34
N LEU A 63 -0.56 2.75 16.32
CA LEU A 63 -0.98 2.12 17.57
C LEU A 63 -0.46 2.99 18.70
N ASP A 64 -1.34 3.42 19.60
CA ASP A 64 -1.01 4.25 20.75
C ASP A 64 -0.17 5.50 20.39
N GLY A 65 -0.48 6.12 19.24
CA GLY A 65 0.19 7.31 18.75
C GLY A 65 1.54 7.07 18.06
N LEU A 66 1.94 5.80 17.90
CA LEU A 66 3.19 5.44 17.20
C LEU A 66 2.88 4.87 15.81
N GLY A 67 3.59 5.36 14.80
CA GLY A 67 3.51 4.81 13.44
C GLY A 67 4.03 3.39 13.40
N VAL A 68 3.20 2.43 12.99
CA VAL A 68 3.57 1.00 12.92
C VAL A 68 3.55 0.45 11.50
N GLY A 69 2.97 1.18 10.58
CA GLY A 69 2.87 0.80 9.18
C GLY A 69 2.20 1.89 8.35
N PHE A 70 1.99 1.58 7.10
CA PHE A 70 1.31 2.49 6.19
C PHE A 70 0.61 1.72 5.06
N SER A 71 -0.30 2.40 4.41
CA SER A 71 -0.84 2.01 3.12
C SER A 71 -0.81 3.18 2.16
N SER A 72 -0.85 2.89 0.88
CA SER A 72 -0.96 3.90 -0.15
C SER A 72 -1.85 3.43 -1.28
N ILE A 73 -2.35 4.36 -2.06
CA ILE A 73 -2.96 4.07 -3.35
C ILE A 73 -2.20 4.80 -4.45
N ASP A 74 -2.11 4.18 -5.61
CA ASP A 74 -1.62 4.76 -6.85
C ASP A 74 -2.52 4.42 -8.04
N SER A 75 -2.11 4.81 -9.25
CA SER A 75 -2.91 4.61 -10.46
C SER A 75 -4.34 5.14 -10.29
N ILE A 76 -4.46 6.29 -9.64
CA ILE A 76 -5.73 6.86 -9.20
C ILE A 76 -6.51 7.40 -10.39
N THR A 77 -7.66 6.83 -10.65
CA THR A 77 -8.67 7.36 -11.56
C THR A 77 -9.87 7.79 -10.72
N MET A 78 -9.96 9.11 -10.44
CA MET A 78 -11.05 9.67 -9.63
C MET A 78 -12.43 9.25 -10.14
N GLY A 79 -13.33 8.94 -9.24
CA GLY A 79 -14.67 8.46 -9.58
C GLY A 79 -14.69 7.04 -10.12
N LYS A 80 -13.56 6.31 -10.11
CA LYS A 80 -13.49 4.99 -10.71
C LYS A 80 -12.68 4.00 -9.88
N GLN A 81 -11.35 4.05 -9.94
CA GLN A 81 -10.50 3.01 -9.36
C GLN A 81 -9.13 3.51 -8.91
N ALA A 82 -8.48 2.71 -8.06
CA ALA A 82 -7.06 2.85 -7.69
C ALA A 82 -6.47 1.49 -7.33
N ASN A 83 -5.13 1.42 -7.21
CA ASN A 83 -4.41 0.27 -6.68
C ASN A 83 -3.91 0.57 -5.27
N MET A 84 -4.14 -0.34 -4.33
CA MET A 84 -3.71 -0.22 -2.93
C MET A 84 -2.44 -1.02 -2.66
N HIS A 85 -1.56 -0.44 -1.85
CA HIS A 85 -0.38 -1.10 -1.28
C HIS A 85 -0.46 -1.04 0.24
N LEU A 86 0.09 -2.04 0.94
CA LEU A 86 0.05 -2.12 2.41
C LEU A 86 1.34 -2.68 2.99
N HIS A 87 1.81 -2.06 4.08
CA HIS A 87 3.07 -2.40 4.72
C HIS A 87 2.99 -2.24 6.25
N VAL A 88 3.28 -3.33 7.00
CA VAL A 88 3.52 -3.25 8.43
C VAL A 88 5.02 -3.03 8.63
N ALA A 89 5.41 -1.80 8.93
CA ALA A 89 6.80 -1.38 8.98
C ALA A 89 7.51 -1.91 10.24
N VAL A 90 6.88 -1.78 11.40
CA VAL A 90 7.46 -2.24 12.67
C VAL A 90 7.40 -3.77 12.73
N SER A 91 8.57 -4.42 12.71
CA SER A 91 8.68 -5.89 12.67
C SER A 91 7.99 -6.59 13.85
N ALA A 92 8.05 -6.00 15.05
CA ALA A 92 7.37 -6.50 16.24
C ALA A 92 5.84 -6.49 16.15
N GLU A 93 5.26 -5.69 15.23
CA GLU A 93 3.81 -5.62 15.00
C GLU A 93 3.34 -6.52 13.85
N ARG A 94 4.30 -7.12 13.11
CA ARG A 94 3.97 -8.10 12.06
C ARG A 94 3.42 -9.38 12.70
N MET A 95 2.51 -10.05 11.99
CA MET A 95 1.88 -11.31 12.43
C MET A 95 0.93 -11.22 13.64
N LYS A 96 0.74 -10.04 14.25
CA LYS A 96 -0.23 -9.84 15.34
C LYS A 96 -1.69 -9.69 14.87
N GLY A 97 -1.94 -9.75 13.56
CA GLY A 97 -3.28 -9.66 13.00
C GLY A 97 -3.81 -8.25 12.77
N HIS A 98 -3.04 -7.22 13.08
CA HIS A 98 -3.46 -5.82 12.90
C HIS A 98 -3.70 -5.43 11.45
N GLY A 99 -3.01 -6.06 10.48
CA GLY A 99 -3.09 -5.71 9.07
C GLY A 99 -4.51 -5.67 8.53
N ALA A 100 -5.34 -6.65 8.84
CA ALA A 100 -6.73 -6.68 8.38
C ALA A 100 -7.57 -5.53 8.98
N ALA A 101 -7.34 -5.18 10.25
CA ALA A 101 -8.03 -4.08 10.91
C ALA A 101 -7.61 -2.72 10.31
N PHE A 102 -6.33 -2.54 10.03
CA PHE A 102 -5.83 -1.35 9.37
C PHE A 102 -6.37 -1.20 7.94
N VAL A 103 -6.38 -2.30 7.16
CA VAL A 103 -6.98 -2.30 5.81
C VAL A 103 -8.44 -1.89 5.87
N LYS A 104 -9.24 -2.50 6.77
CA LYS A 104 -10.67 -2.16 6.95
C LYS A 104 -10.90 -0.69 7.26
N ARG A 105 -10.00 -0.05 8.02
CA ARG A 105 -10.09 1.38 8.34
C ARG A 105 -9.60 2.28 7.21
N SER A 106 -8.64 1.82 6.43
CA SER A 106 -8.06 2.60 5.31
C SER A 106 -8.99 2.67 4.11
N VAL A 107 -9.65 1.56 3.78
CA VAL A 107 -10.48 1.43 2.58
C VAL A 107 -11.55 2.51 2.48
N PRO A 108 -12.42 2.77 3.48
CA PRO A 108 -13.43 3.83 3.40
C PRO A 108 -12.82 5.21 3.13
N ILE A 109 -11.66 5.50 3.72
CA ILE A 109 -10.97 6.79 3.52
C ILE A 109 -10.59 6.98 2.06
N TYR A 110 -10.05 5.95 1.41
CA TYR A 110 -9.70 6.00 -0.02
C TYR A 110 -10.92 6.20 -0.90
N PHE A 111 -12.00 5.45 -0.63
CA PHE A 111 -13.25 5.56 -1.38
C PHE A 111 -13.84 6.97 -1.28
N ASP A 112 -13.89 7.53 -0.07
CA ASP A 112 -14.46 8.86 0.15
C ASP A 112 -13.56 9.98 -0.39
N GLN A 113 -12.24 9.84 -0.25
CA GLN A 113 -11.30 10.84 -0.74
C GLN A 113 -11.28 10.95 -2.26
N PHE A 114 -11.39 9.85 -2.99
CA PHE A 114 -11.22 9.83 -4.45
C PHE A 114 -12.47 9.40 -5.20
N ASP A 115 -13.61 9.28 -4.49
CA ASP A 115 -14.90 8.84 -5.04
C ASP A 115 -14.81 7.52 -5.83
N LEU A 116 -14.02 6.57 -5.30
CA LEU A 116 -13.74 5.32 -6.00
C LEU A 116 -14.99 4.42 -6.04
N GLU A 117 -15.12 3.66 -7.13
CA GLU A 117 -16.06 2.55 -7.28
C GLU A 117 -15.41 1.22 -6.88
N VAL A 118 -14.12 1.06 -7.18
CA VAL A 118 -13.35 -0.16 -6.89
C VAL A 118 -11.92 0.15 -6.48
N LEU A 119 -11.39 -0.65 -5.55
CA LEU A 119 -10.01 -0.64 -5.12
C LEU A 119 -9.41 -2.02 -5.34
N TYR A 120 -8.29 -2.08 -6.04
CA TYR A 120 -7.51 -3.30 -6.28
C TYR A 120 -6.30 -3.36 -5.35
N CYS A 121 -5.81 -4.57 -5.09
CA CYS A 121 -4.54 -4.81 -4.43
C CYS A 121 -3.90 -6.08 -5.01
N GLU A 122 -2.60 -6.01 -5.33
CA GLU A 122 -1.87 -7.08 -6.04
C GLU A 122 -0.58 -7.49 -5.30
N PRO A 123 -0.68 -8.09 -4.10
CA PRO A 123 0.50 -8.60 -3.41
C PRO A 123 1.11 -9.80 -4.13
N ASN A 124 2.42 -10.02 -3.94
CA ASN A 124 3.09 -11.24 -4.37
C ASN A 124 2.30 -12.46 -3.87
N ALA A 125 2.02 -13.42 -4.76
CA ALA A 125 1.18 -14.58 -4.47
C ALA A 125 1.75 -15.47 -3.35
N PHE A 126 3.09 -15.49 -3.18
CA PHE A 126 3.76 -16.27 -2.14
C PHE A 126 3.85 -15.53 -0.79
N ASN A 127 3.55 -14.22 -0.76
CA ASN A 127 3.51 -13.47 0.49
C ASN A 127 2.16 -13.66 1.18
N THR A 128 2.07 -14.64 2.08
CA THR A 128 0.81 -15.04 2.71
C THR A 128 0.20 -13.97 3.62
N ALA A 129 1.02 -13.11 4.22
CA ALA A 129 0.55 -12.13 5.21
C ALA A 129 -0.41 -11.08 4.62
N PRO A 130 -0.05 -10.33 3.54
CA PRO A 130 -0.96 -9.38 2.92
C PRO A 130 -2.17 -10.08 2.29
N ASN A 131 -2.00 -11.25 1.64
CA ASN A 131 -3.11 -12.00 1.06
C ASN A 131 -4.18 -12.37 2.11
N ARG A 132 -3.76 -12.84 3.29
CA ARG A 132 -4.68 -13.12 4.41
C ARG A 132 -5.31 -11.85 4.99
N ALA A 133 -4.57 -10.75 5.05
CA ALA A 133 -5.10 -9.48 5.56
C ALA A 133 -6.21 -8.95 4.66
N LEU A 134 -6.02 -8.97 3.34
CA LEU A 134 -7.01 -8.56 2.35
C LEU A 134 -8.27 -9.43 2.42
N GLN A 135 -8.11 -10.76 2.43
CA GLN A 135 -9.23 -11.69 2.57
C GLN A 135 -10.06 -11.41 3.84
N LYS A 136 -9.39 -11.23 4.99
CA LYS A 136 -10.05 -10.91 6.27
C LYS A 136 -10.67 -9.50 6.27
N ALA A 137 -10.14 -8.59 5.47
CA ALA A 137 -10.67 -7.25 5.31
C ALA A 137 -11.92 -7.19 4.40
N GLY A 138 -12.27 -8.29 3.73
CA GLY A 138 -13.44 -8.37 2.88
C GLY A 138 -13.16 -8.19 1.40
N PHE A 139 -11.90 -8.17 0.99
CA PHE A 139 -11.57 -8.19 -0.44
C PHE A 139 -11.93 -9.55 -1.05
N GLU A 140 -12.40 -9.52 -2.30
CA GLU A 140 -12.66 -10.68 -3.11
C GLU A 140 -11.46 -11.03 -3.98
N TYR A 141 -11.16 -12.33 -4.08
CA TYR A 141 -10.17 -12.85 -5.02
C TYR A 141 -10.69 -12.69 -6.47
N VAL A 142 -9.84 -12.19 -7.34
CA VAL A 142 -10.13 -12.08 -8.78
C VAL A 142 -9.39 -13.15 -9.55
N GLU A 143 -8.07 -13.14 -9.48
CA GLU A 143 -7.21 -14.05 -10.24
C GLU A 143 -5.79 -14.07 -9.67
N THR A 144 -4.98 -15.02 -10.13
CA THR A 144 -3.53 -15.00 -9.95
C THR A 144 -2.87 -14.91 -11.32
N VAL A 145 -2.02 -13.91 -11.55
CA VAL A 145 -1.38 -13.65 -12.83
C VAL A 145 0.10 -13.36 -12.67
N GLU A 146 0.87 -13.69 -13.71
CA GLU A 146 2.29 -13.32 -13.82
C GLU A 146 2.40 -11.91 -14.41
N THR A 147 3.00 -10.99 -13.68
CA THR A 147 3.14 -9.59 -14.10
C THR A 147 4.27 -8.86 -13.38
N VAL A 148 4.53 -7.62 -13.78
CA VAL A 148 5.31 -6.63 -13.01
C VAL A 148 4.29 -5.66 -12.39
N PRO A 149 3.94 -5.78 -11.09
CA PRO A 149 2.82 -5.03 -10.51
C PRO A 149 3.11 -3.53 -10.28
N GLY A 150 4.36 -3.12 -10.35
CA GLY A 150 4.75 -1.73 -10.15
C GLY A 150 6.19 -1.45 -10.57
N PRO A 151 6.60 -0.18 -10.54
CA PRO A 151 7.92 0.24 -11.08
C PRO A 151 9.12 -0.35 -10.33
N ILE A 152 8.98 -0.62 -9.03
CA ILE A 152 10.06 -1.21 -8.21
C ILE A 152 10.01 -2.72 -8.14
N ASN A 153 9.04 -3.36 -8.80
CA ASN A 153 8.84 -4.80 -8.71
C ASN A 153 9.58 -5.55 -9.84
N PHE A 154 9.89 -6.82 -9.58
CA PHE A 154 10.28 -7.76 -10.62
C PHE A 154 9.04 -8.51 -11.16
N HIS A 155 9.21 -9.24 -12.28
CA HIS A 155 8.16 -10.10 -12.83
C HIS A 155 7.87 -11.26 -11.89
N GLN A 156 6.62 -11.42 -11.47
CA GLN A 156 6.22 -12.34 -10.41
C GLN A 156 4.75 -12.73 -10.49
N PRO A 157 4.35 -13.86 -9.90
CA PRO A 157 2.94 -14.12 -9.69
C PRO A 157 2.38 -13.19 -8.61
N VAL A 158 1.29 -12.52 -8.93
CA VAL A 158 0.52 -11.70 -7.99
C VAL A 158 -0.87 -12.26 -7.82
N THR A 159 -1.43 -12.15 -6.63
CA THR A 159 -2.84 -12.42 -6.38
C THR A 159 -3.58 -11.10 -6.44
N ARG A 160 -4.45 -10.95 -7.44
CA ARG A 160 -5.30 -9.77 -7.59
C ARG A 160 -6.52 -9.89 -6.70
N TRP A 161 -6.69 -8.91 -5.83
CA TRP A 161 -7.84 -8.73 -4.96
C TRP A 161 -8.58 -7.46 -5.35
N LYS A 162 -9.90 -7.42 -5.12
CA LYS A 162 -10.71 -6.21 -5.27
C LYS A 162 -11.67 -6.03 -4.10
N ILE A 163 -12.03 -4.79 -3.84
CA ILE A 163 -13.18 -4.43 -3.02
C ILE A 163 -13.93 -3.29 -3.72
N THR A 164 -15.27 -3.34 -3.73
CA THR A 164 -16.09 -2.31 -4.35
C THR A 164 -16.81 -1.47 -3.29
N ARG A 165 -17.28 -0.27 -3.68
CA ARG A 165 -18.05 0.59 -2.79
C ARG A 165 -19.30 -0.13 -2.24
N GLU A 166 -19.98 -0.91 -3.08
CA GLU A 166 -21.16 -1.66 -2.68
C GLU A 166 -20.90 -2.69 -1.57
N MET A 167 -19.67 -3.25 -1.54
CA MET A 167 -19.28 -4.24 -0.52
C MET A 167 -18.99 -3.62 0.85
N LEU A 168 -18.91 -2.31 0.94
CA LEU A 168 -18.68 -1.61 2.21
C LEU A 168 -19.99 -1.39 3.00
N GLY A 169 -21.13 -1.53 2.38
CA GLY A 169 -22.44 -1.37 2.99
C GLY A 169 -22.97 0.04 2.89
#